data_04d45564d8eadf88602a8f3121499a01
#
_entry.id   04d45564d8eadf88602a8f3121499a01
#
_cell.length_a   1.000
_cell.length_b   1.000
_cell.length_c   1.000
_cell.angle_alpha   90.00
_cell.angle_beta   90.00
_cell.angle_gamma   90.00
#
_symmetry.space_group_name_H-M   'P 1'
#
loop_
_entity.id
_entity.type
_entity.pdbx_description
1 polymer ?
#
loop_
_entity_poly.entity_id
_entity_poly.type
_entity_poly.pdbx_seq_one_letter_code
_entity_poly.pdbx_strand_id
1 'polypeptide(L)'
;YEKIDRCNMVIDAENDVACDNDEDRALLRHVMGECHYLRATYYFTLVNLYAKPYVPSTAESTPGVPVKTSSKVEDKEYTRASVAEVYRQILADLDAAETDLKDVKSPATIYHVGIDAVYIFRSRVEMFMQEWQKAADDAKRALDEDSYLQNLVGWKDGYPISSDNKEVVYSNGASCFGNIVFLAPGKKSNYDSP
;
A
#
# COMPACT_ATOMS: atom_id res chain seq x y z
N TYR A 1 7.92 9.85 8.81
CA TYR A 1 8.70 8.64 9.16
C TYR A 1 8.14 7.87 10.36
N GLU A 2 7.45 8.50 11.30
CA GLU A 2 6.90 7.83 12.50
C GLU A 2 6.09 6.57 12.17
N LYS A 3 5.24 6.61 11.13
CA LYS A 3 4.45 5.45 10.69
C LYS A 3 5.33 4.31 10.15
N ILE A 4 6.40 4.64 9.42
CA ILE A 4 7.39 3.67 8.95
C ILE A 4 8.10 3.02 10.12
N ASP A 5 8.48 3.80 11.12
CA ASP A 5 9.17 3.29 12.30
C ASP A 5 8.27 2.33 13.11
N ARG A 6 6.98 2.63 13.22
CA ARG A 6 6.00 1.71 13.82
C ARG A 6 5.90 0.39 13.05
N CYS A 7 5.89 0.42 11.71
CA CYS A 7 5.93 -0.81 10.92
C CYS A 7 7.24 -1.58 11.17
N ASN A 8 8.39 -0.87 11.21
CA ASN A 8 9.68 -1.50 11.51
C ASN A 8 9.68 -2.18 12.88
N MET A 9 9.10 -1.53 13.92
CA MET A 9 9.02 -2.13 15.26
C MET A 9 8.27 -3.46 15.26
N VAL A 10 7.16 -3.54 14.54
CA VAL A 10 6.38 -4.79 14.44
C VAL A 10 7.14 -5.84 13.64
N ILE A 11 7.72 -5.48 12.50
CA ILE A 11 8.50 -6.40 11.65
C ILE A 11 9.73 -6.92 12.39
N ASP A 12 10.47 -6.05 13.08
CA ASP A 12 11.67 -6.46 13.85
C ASP A 12 11.31 -7.41 15.01
N ALA A 13 10.08 -7.36 15.52
CA ALA A 13 9.61 -8.19 16.64
C ALA A 13 9.03 -9.55 16.19
N GLU A 14 8.97 -9.87 14.90
CA GLU A 14 8.37 -11.11 14.37
C GLU A 14 8.84 -12.37 15.10
N ASN A 15 10.15 -12.50 15.29
CA ASN A 15 10.75 -13.68 15.91
C ASN A 15 10.59 -13.72 17.45
N ASP A 16 10.16 -12.64 18.06
CA ASP A 16 9.94 -12.54 19.51
C ASP A 16 8.51 -12.92 19.90
N VAL A 17 7.61 -13.08 18.91
CA VAL A 17 6.20 -13.44 19.14
C VAL A 17 6.06 -14.96 19.21
N ALA A 18 5.66 -15.47 20.39
CA ALA A 18 5.33 -16.88 20.54
C ALA A 18 3.98 -17.18 19.88
N CYS A 19 3.94 -18.24 19.06
CA CYS A 19 2.70 -18.74 18.44
C CYS A 19 2.46 -20.16 18.95
N ASP A 20 1.39 -20.36 19.72
CA ASP A 20 1.08 -21.64 20.36
C ASP A 20 0.34 -22.60 19.41
N ASN A 21 -0.28 -22.07 18.36
CA ASN A 21 -1.09 -22.83 17.42
C ASN A 21 -1.03 -22.25 15.99
N ASP A 22 -1.69 -22.90 15.05
CA ASP A 22 -1.70 -22.47 13.64
C ASP A 22 -2.52 -21.18 13.41
N GLU A 23 -3.52 -20.92 14.27
CA GLU A 23 -4.32 -19.68 14.20
C GLU A 23 -3.46 -18.47 14.59
N ASP A 24 -2.65 -18.58 15.65
CA ASP A 24 -1.71 -17.54 16.06
C ASP A 24 -0.67 -17.25 14.96
N ARG A 25 -0.16 -18.32 14.30
CA ARG A 25 0.76 -18.17 13.18
C ARG A 25 0.12 -17.48 11.98
N ALA A 26 -1.13 -17.83 11.66
CA ALA A 26 -1.87 -17.18 10.58
C ALA A 26 -2.13 -15.71 10.90
N LEU A 27 -2.48 -15.39 12.14
CA LEU A 27 -2.65 -14.02 12.59
C LEU A 27 -1.34 -13.22 12.53
N LEU A 28 -0.23 -13.81 13.00
CA LEU A 28 1.08 -13.18 12.93
C LEU A 28 1.45 -12.87 11.47
N ARG A 29 1.33 -13.84 10.56
CA ARG A 29 1.58 -13.61 9.13
C ARG A 29 0.70 -12.49 8.57
N HIS A 30 -0.58 -12.47 8.95
CA HIS A 30 -1.48 -11.39 8.50
C HIS A 30 -0.96 -10.02 8.96
N VAL A 31 -0.58 -9.89 10.22
CA VAL A 31 -0.02 -8.63 10.77
C VAL A 31 1.28 -8.25 10.08
N MET A 32 2.18 -9.22 9.80
CA MET A 32 3.43 -8.96 9.07
C MET A 32 3.14 -8.46 7.65
N GLY A 33 2.27 -9.14 6.92
CA GLY A 33 1.86 -8.73 5.58
C GLY A 33 1.26 -7.33 5.54
N GLU A 34 0.40 -6.98 6.51
CA GLU A 34 -0.13 -5.62 6.66
C GLU A 34 0.96 -4.59 6.94
N CYS A 35 1.91 -4.90 7.82
CA CYS A 35 3.02 -3.99 8.14
C CYS A 35 3.93 -3.74 6.93
N HIS A 36 4.25 -4.79 6.17
CA HIS A 36 5.00 -4.65 4.93
C HIS A 36 4.24 -3.81 3.88
N TYR A 37 2.97 -4.10 3.65
CA TYR A 37 2.12 -3.31 2.75
C TYR A 37 2.04 -1.83 3.15
N LEU A 38 1.83 -1.55 4.43
CA LEU A 38 1.75 -0.17 4.94
C LEU A 38 3.09 0.55 4.80
N ARG A 39 4.22 -0.12 5.09
CA ARG A 39 5.55 0.47 4.91
C ARG A 39 5.80 0.82 3.45
N ALA A 40 5.48 -0.08 2.52
CA ALA A 40 5.53 0.19 1.09
C ALA A 40 4.69 1.41 0.70
N THR A 41 3.46 1.50 1.20
CA THR A 41 2.54 2.62 0.94
C THR A 41 3.11 3.95 1.45
N TYR A 42 3.71 3.96 2.63
CA TYR A 42 4.32 5.18 3.18
C TYR A 42 5.55 5.61 2.40
N TYR A 43 6.43 4.69 1.99
CA TYR A 43 7.56 5.01 1.12
C TYR A 43 7.11 5.50 -0.24
N PHE A 44 6.11 4.87 -0.85
CA PHE A 44 5.55 5.33 -2.12
C PHE A 44 4.99 6.76 -2.01
N THR A 45 4.29 7.06 -0.92
CA THR A 45 3.80 8.41 -0.66
C THR A 45 4.95 9.41 -0.50
N LEU A 46 5.97 9.06 0.29
CA LEU A 46 7.11 9.95 0.53
C LEU A 46 7.91 10.22 -0.74
N VAL A 47 8.22 9.19 -1.53
CA VAL A 47 9.03 9.39 -2.74
C VAL A 47 8.29 10.23 -3.78
N ASN A 48 6.98 10.05 -3.91
CA ASN A 48 6.17 10.83 -4.86
C ASN A 48 5.92 12.28 -4.41
N LEU A 49 5.98 12.56 -3.10
CA LEU A 49 5.86 13.93 -2.57
C LEU A 49 7.19 14.70 -2.56
N TYR A 50 8.30 14.03 -2.31
CA TYR A 50 9.57 14.69 -2.00
C TYR A 50 10.70 14.43 -3.02
N ALA A 51 10.49 13.56 -4.00
CA ALA A 51 11.45 13.29 -5.06
C ALA A 51 10.90 13.66 -6.44
N LYS A 52 11.77 13.61 -7.45
CA LYS A 52 11.33 13.68 -8.84
C LYS A 52 10.64 12.38 -9.24
N PRO A 53 9.74 12.41 -10.24
CA PRO A 53 9.12 11.20 -10.78
C PRO A 53 10.15 10.14 -11.17
N TYR A 54 9.75 8.87 -11.07
CA TYR A 54 10.59 7.77 -11.54
C TYR A 54 10.79 7.85 -13.05
N VAL A 55 12.03 7.91 -13.49
CA VAL A 55 12.42 7.84 -14.90
C VAL A 55 13.48 6.73 -15.02
N PRO A 56 13.23 5.64 -15.78
CA PRO A 56 14.12 4.47 -15.80
C PRO A 56 15.59 4.80 -16.06
N SER A 57 15.87 5.74 -16.98
CA SER A 57 17.23 6.12 -17.34
C SER A 57 17.97 6.95 -16.30
N THR A 58 17.30 7.56 -15.32
CA THR A 58 17.90 8.44 -14.32
C THR A 58 17.58 8.09 -12.88
N ALA A 59 16.71 7.11 -12.64
CA ALA A 59 16.23 6.76 -11.30
C ALA A 59 17.37 6.41 -10.34
N GLU A 60 18.44 5.76 -10.83
CA GLU A 60 19.61 5.40 -10.01
C GLU A 60 20.41 6.62 -9.53
N SER A 61 20.40 7.71 -10.27
CA SER A 61 21.13 8.94 -9.91
C SER A 61 20.24 10.05 -9.33
N THR A 62 18.92 9.89 -9.43
CA THR A 62 17.96 10.87 -8.92
C THR A 62 17.78 10.71 -7.41
N PRO A 63 18.00 11.77 -6.60
CA PRO A 63 17.82 11.69 -5.16
C PRO A 63 16.34 11.41 -4.80
N GLY A 64 16.12 10.31 -4.09
CA GLY A 64 14.84 9.90 -3.53
C GLY A 64 14.60 10.43 -2.10
N VAL A 65 14.30 9.54 -1.18
CA VAL A 65 14.12 9.81 0.26
C VAL A 65 15.00 8.86 1.08
N PRO A 66 15.32 9.18 2.35
CA PRO A 66 16.03 8.23 3.21
C PRO A 66 15.22 6.94 3.39
N VAL A 67 15.90 5.80 3.34
CA VAL A 67 15.32 4.48 3.58
C VAL A 67 15.83 3.96 4.92
N LYS A 68 14.90 3.63 5.83
CA LYS A 68 15.15 2.99 7.12
C LYS A 68 14.21 1.81 7.28
N THR A 69 14.76 0.60 7.37
CA THR A 69 14.00 -0.66 7.42
C THR A 69 14.07 -1.36 8.78
N SER A 70 14.70 -0.76 9.77
CA SER A 70 14.78 -1.28 11.14
C SER A 70 14.33 -0.22 12.14
N SER A 71 13.73 -0.65 13.25
CA SER A 71 13.35 0.20 14.37
C SER A 71 14.53 0.61 15.26
N LYS A 72 15.68 -0.06 15.10
CA LYS A 72 16.86 0.18 15.95
C LYS A 72 17.34 1.62 15.81
N VAL A 73 17.68 2.22 16.96
CA VAL A 73 18.35 3.53 16.98
C VAL A 73 19.80 3.32 16.54
N GLU A 74 20.15 3.95 15.44
CA GLU A 74 21.51 3.93 14.89
C GLU A 74 22.12 5.33 14.99
N ASP A 75 23.34 5.41 15.47
CA ASP A 75 24.11 6.67 15.47
C ASP A 75 24.75 6.89 14.09
N LYS A 76 23.88 7.15 13.10
CA LYS A 76 24.30 7.48 11.73
C LYS A 76 23.43 8.54 11.11
N GLU A 77 24.02 9.34 10.24
CA GLU A 77 23.26 10.24 9.38
C GLU A 77 22.58 9.47 8.24
N TYR A 78 21.28 9.63 8.10
CA TYR A 78 20.53 9.07 6.98
C TYR A 78 20.61 10.01 5.78
N THR A 79 21.27 9.58 4.74
CA THR A 79 21.29 10.28 3.45
C THR A 79 20.08 9.88 2.59
N ARG A 80 19.77 10.69 1.59
CA ARG A 80 18.74 10.34 0.61
C ARG A 80 19.22 9.14 -0.23
N ALA A 81 18.46 8.07 -0.25
CA ALA A 81 18.63 7.00 -1.22
C ALA A 81 18.23 7.48 -2.63
N SER A 82 18.66 6.80 -3.67
CA SER A 82 18.17 7.09 -5.02
C SER A 82 16.67 6.75 -5.17
N VAL A 83 16.00 7.34 -6.14
CA VAL A 83 14.61 7.00 -6.46
C VAL A 83 14.48 5.51 -6.75
N ALA A 84 15.43 4.92 -7.49
CA ALA A 84 15.44 3.49 -7.80
C ALA A 84 15.56 2.63 -6.54
N GLU A 85 16.42 2.99 -5.57
CA GLU A 85 16.55 2.27 -4.30
C GLU A 85 15.26 2.32 -3.48
N VAL A 86 14.58 3.48 -3.42
CA VAL A 86 13.30 3.59 -2.72
C VAL A 86 12.23 2.71 -3.38
N TYR A 87 12.14 2.68 -4.72
CA TYR A 87 11.19 1.82 -5.42
C TYR A 87 11.53 0.34 -5.27
N ARG A 88 12.82 -0.04 -5.24
CA ARG A 88 13.22 -1.41 -4.91
C ARG A 88 12.78 -1.82 -3.51
N GLN A 89 12.89 -0.93 -2.53
CA GLN A 89 12.41 -1.21 -1.17
C GLN A 89 10.87 -1.36 -1.14
N ILE A 90 10.14 -0.52 -1.87
CA ILE A 90 8.68 -0.62 -1.98
C ILE A 90 8.29 -1.99 -2.55
N LEU A 91 8.92 -2.43 -3.64
CA LEU A 91 8.64 -3.73 -4.24
C LEU A 91 9.03 -4.89 -3.32
N ALA A 92 10.17 -4.81 -2.64
CA ALA A 92 10.59 -5.83 -1.67
C ALA A 92 9.58 -5.97 -0.51
N ASP A 93 9.03 -4.86 -0.03
CA ASP A 93 7.98 -4.89 0.98
C ASP A 93 6.67 -5.50 0.44
N LEU A 94 6.30 -5.22 -0.81
CA LEU A 94 5.12 -5.83 -1.42
C LEU A 94 5.30 -7.32 -1.71
N ASP A 95 6.50 -7.77 -2.05
CA ASP A 95 6.82 -9.20 -2.21
C ASP A 95 6.78 -9.94 -0.87
N ALA A 96 7.25 -9.30 0.21
CA ALA A 96 7.12 -9.83 1.56
C ALA A 96 5.63 -9.90 1.97
N ALA A 97 4.86 -8.84 1.74
CA ALA A 97 3.42 -8.84 2.00
C ALA A 97 2.67 -9.93 1.23
N GLU A 98 3.01 -10.17 -0.05
CA GLU A 98 2.45 -11.28 -0.82
C GLU A 98 2.78 -12.63 -0.17
N THR A 99 4.03 -12.82 0.24
CA THR A 99 4.48 -14.07 0.87
C THR A 99 3.70 -14.38 2.15
N ASP A 100 3.44 -13.35 2.93
CA ASP A 100 2.74 -13.47 4.20
C ASP A 100 1.23 -13.67 4.03
N LEU A 101 0.61 -13.02 3.02
CA LEU A 101 -0.84 -12.98 2.86
C LEU A 101 -1.42 -14.03 1.91
N LYS A 102 -0.64 -14.61 0.99
CA LYS A 102 -1.15 -15.50 -0.08
C LYS A 102 -1.93 -16.73 0.41
N ASP A 103 -1.57 -17.26 1.58
CA ASP A 103 -2.20 -18.44 2.18
C ASP A 103 -3.07 -18.07 3.40
N VAL A 104 -3.27 -16.79 3.63
CA VAL A 104 -4.09 -16.29 4.73
C VAL A 104 -5.49 -16.01 4.20
N LYS A 105 -6.50 -16.44 4.97
CA LYS A 105 -7.90 -16.16 4.60
C LYS A 105 -8.10 -14.66 4.44
N SER A 106 -8.75 -14.26 3.35
CA SER A 106 -9.13 -12.86 3.11
C SER A 106 -9.81 -12.24 4.33
N PRO A 107 -9.45 -11.00 4.65
CA PRO A 107 -9.97 -10.34 5.84
C PRO A 107 -11.50 -10.18 5.77
N ALA A 108 -12.14 -10.22 6.93
CA ALA A 108 -13.59 -10.05 7.02
C ALA A 108 -14.07 -8.61 6.76
N THR A 109 -13.14 -7.66 6.72
CA THR A 109 -13.44 -6.24 6.53
C THR A 109 -12.43 -5.58 5.62
N ILE A 110 -12.85 -4.55 4.88
CA ILE A 110 -12.00 -3.73 4.01
C ILE A 110 -10.94 -2.90 4.77
N TYR A 111 -10.93 -2.93 6.09
CA TYR A 111 -9.96 -2.20 6.92
C TYR A 111 -8.68 -3.00 7.19
N HIS A 112 -8.64 -4.25 6.74
CA HIS A 112 -7.47 -5.11 6.75
C HIS A 112 -6.98 -5.37 5.33
N VAL A 113 -5.68 -5.54 5.18
CA VAL A 113 -5.08 -5.74 3.86
C VAL A 113 -5.27 -7.20 3.42
N GLY A 114 -5.90 -7.40 2.27
CA GLY A 114 -5.94 -8.69 1.57
C GLY A 114 -4.86 -8.79 0.50
N ILE A 115 -4.69 -9.99 -0.05
CA ILE A 115 -3.72 -10.25 -1.12
C ILE A 115 -4.05 -9.46 -2.41
N ASP A 116 -5.32 -9.27 -2.69
CA ASP A 116 -5.86 -8.47 -3.78
C ASP A 116 -5.40 -6.99 -3.69
N ALA A 117 -5.43 -6.41 -2.48
CA ALA A 117 -4.91 -5.05 -2.24
C ALA A 117 -3.40 -4.95 -2.53
N VAL A 118 -2.62 -6.01 -2.21
CA VAL A 118 -1.19 -6.07 -2.53
C VAL A 118 -0.97 -6.03 -4.04
N TYR A 119 -1.69 -6.85 -4.80
CA TYR A 119 -1.58 -6.90 -6.27
C TYR A 119 -2.00 -5.57 -6.92
N ILE A 120 -3.12 -4.98 -6.49
CA ILE A 120 -3.58 -3.67 -6.98
C ILE A 120 -2.52 -2.60 -6.73
N PHE A 121 -1.94 -2.59 -5.53
CA PHE A 121 -0.97 -1.56 -5.19
C PHE A 121 0.37 -1.78 -5.90
N ARG A 122 0.86 -3.03 -6.04
CA ARG A 122 2.08 -3.35 -6.78
C ARG A 122 1.92 -3.00 -8.27
N SER A 123 0.79 -3.34 -8.89
CA SER A 123 0.47 -2.90 -10.25
C SER A 123 0.60 -1.38 -10.40
N ARG A 124 0.08 -0.59 -9.44
CA ARG A 124 0.23 0.87 -9.46
C ARG A 124 1.69 1.31 -9.37
N VAL A 125 2.47 0.71 -8.48
CA VAL A 125 3.91 1.02 -8.33
C VAL A 125 4.65 0.75 -9.65
N GLU A 126 4.38 -0.38 -10.27
CA GLU A 126 4.99 -0.78 -11.55
C GLU A 126 4.59 0.14 -12.71
N MET A 127 3.33 0.62 -12.73
CA MET A 127 2.92 1.67 -13.67
C MET A 127 3.76 2.95 -13.53
N PHE A 128 4.04 3.38 -12.30
CA PHE A 128 4.90 4.54 -12.05
C PHE A 128 6.35 4.29 -12.48
N MET A 129 6.81 3.03 -12.44
CA MET A 129 8.11 2.61 -12.94
C MET A 129 8.16 2.41 -14.46
N GLN A 130 7.02 2.51 -15.16
CA GLN A 130 6.84 2.23 -16.59
C GLN A 130 7.05 0.74 -16.94
N GLU A 131 6.89 -0.16 -15.98
CA GLU A 131 6.95 -1.61 -16.12
C GLU A 131 5.56 -2.18 -16.52
N TRP A 132 5.08 -1.78 -17.69
CA TRP A 132 3.69 -1.98 -18.13
C TRP A 132 3.22 -3.43 -18.11
N GLN A 133 4.09 -4.38 -18.48
CA GLN A 133 3.72 -5.80 -18.52
C GLN A 133 3.54 -6.34 -17.10
N LYS A 134 4.44 -6.03 -16.18
CA LYS A 134 4.32 -6.45 -14.78
C LYS A 134 3.06 -5.85 -14.15
N ALA A 135 2.81 -4.56 -14.38
CA ALA A 135 1.61 -3.90 -13.91
C ALA A 135 0.32 -4.59 -14.42
N ALA A 136 0.30 -5.00 -15.68
CA ALA A 136 -0.83 -5.73 -16.25
C ALA A 136 -0.98 -7.14 -15.65
N ASP A 137 0.14 -7.82 -15.40
CA ASP A 137 0.13 -9.16 -14.79
C ASP A 137 -0.40 -9.11 -13.35
N ASP A 138 0.03 -8.15 -12.54
CA ASP A 138 -0.48 -7.97 -11.17
C ASP A 138 -1.93 -7.49 -11.15
N ALA A 139 -2.33 -6.60 -12.06
CA ALA A 139 -3.74 -6.22 -12.19
C ALA A 139 -4.62 -7.44 -12.52
N LYS A 140 -4.13 -8.36 -13.36
CA LYS A 140 -4.83 -9.61 -13.65
C LYS A 140 -4.91 -10.51 -12.41
N ARG A 141 -3.82 -10.65 -11.65
CA ARG A 141 -3.83 -11.43 -10.39
C ARG A 141 -4.85 -10.89 -9.40
N ALA A 142 -4.97 -9.56 -9.28
CA ALA A 142 -6.00 -8.94 -8.45
C ALA A 142 -7.42 -9.29 -8.92
N LEU A 143 -7.67 -9.28 -10.24
CA LEU A 143 -8.97 -9.67 -10.81
C LEU A 143 -9.26 -11.18 -10.66
N ASP A 144 -8.23 -12.01 -10.60
CA ASP A 144 -8.38 -13.45 -10.35
C ASP A 144 -8.82 -13.72 -8.89
N GLU A 145 -8.45 -12.83 -7.92
CA GLU A 145 -8.90 -12.90 -6.52
C GLU A 145 -10.31 -12.32 -6.33
N ASP A 146 -10.57 -11.11 -6.86
CA ASP A 146 -11.88 -10.48 -6.86
C ASP A 146 -12.15 -9.77 -8.19
N SER A 147 -13.13 -10.27 -8.94
CA SER A 147 -13.55 -9.72 -10.23
C SER A 147 -14.84 -8.91 -10.16
N TYR A 148 -15.31 -8.57 -8.95
CA TYR A 148 -16.54 -7.81 -8.83
C TYR A 148 -16.40 -6.39 -9.41
N LEU A 149 -17.33 -6.04 -10.30
CA LEU A 149 -17.45 -4.69 -10.87
C LEU A 149 -18.81 -4.12 -10.52
N GLN A 150 -18.81 -2.91 -9.97
CA GLN A 150 -20.04 -2.21 -9.63
C GLN A 150 -20.81 -1.81 -10.89
N ASN A 151 -22.07 -2.22 -10.98
CA ASN A 151 -22.95 -1.77 -12.05
C ASN A 151 -23.37 -0.30 -11.79
N LEU A 152 -22.87 0.60 -12.61
CA LEU A 152 -23.20 2.04 -12.54
C LEU A 152 -24.47 2.41 -13.28
N VAL A 153 -25.08 1.47 -14.02
CA VAL A 153 -26.35 1.72 -14.74
C VAL A 153 -27.48 1.92 -13.73
N GLY A 154 -28.06 3.12 -13.74
CA GLY A 154 -29.15 3.47 -12.84
C GLY A 154 -28.72 3.83 -11.40
N TRP A 155 -27.44 3.95 -11.14
CA TRP A 155 -26.96 4.42 -9.83
C TRP A 155 -27.38 5.86 -9.59
N LYS A 156 -28.17 6.08 -8.55
CA LYS A 156 -28.72 7.40 -8.24
C LYS A 156 -28.11 8.07 -7.03
N ASP A 157 -27.58 7.30 -6.07
CA ASP A 157 -27.10 7.83 -4.79
C ASP A 157 -25.93 7.01 -4.23
N GLY A 158 -25.01 7.70 -3.57
CA GLY A 158 -23.91 7.13 -2.79
C GLY A 158 -22.52 7.51 -3.32
N TYR A 159 -21.55 7.45 -2.41
CA TYR A 159 -20.14 7.60 -2.77
C TYR A 159 -19.61 6.28 -3.32
N PRO A 160 -18.94 6.27 -4.48
CA PRO A 160 -18.34 5.06 -5.04
C PRO A 160 -17.30 4.42 -4.11
N ILE A 161 -16.93 5.11 -3.02
CA ILE A 161 -15.91 4.69 -2.05
C ILE A 161 -16.53 4.69 -0.65
N SER A 162 -17.67 4.07 -0.50
CA SER A 162 -18.20 3.74 0.81
C SER A 162 -17.76 2.34 1.22
N SER A 163 -17.77 2.05 2.53
CA SER A 163 -17.54 0.70 3.07
C SER A 163 -18.52 -0.34 2.54
N ASP A 164 -19.64 0.12 1.97
CA ASP A 164 -20.71 -0.72 1.43
C ASP A 164 -20.50 -1.06 -0.06
N ASN A 165 -19.52 -0.40 -0.70
CA ASN A 165 -19.17 -0.71 -2.09
C ASN A 165 -18.24 -1.93 -2.14
N LYS A 166 -18.74 -3.00 -2.76
CA LYS A 166 -18.01 -4.27 -2.90
C LYS A 166 -16.74 -4.19 -3.77
N GLU A 167 -16.58 -3.13 -4.58
CA GLU A 167 -15.34 -2.87 -5.30
C GLU A 167 -14.21 -2.33 -4.40
N VAL A 168 -14.53 -1.95 -3.16
CA VAL A 168 -13.50 -1.45 -2.24
C VAL A 168 -12.81 -2.62 -1.58
N VAL A 169 -11.62 -2.92 -2.04
CA VAL A 169 -10.78 -4.03 -1.55
C VAL A 169 -10.09 -3.69 -0.24
N TYR A 170 -9.68 -2.42 -0.10
CA TYR A 170 -9.01 -1.92 1.10
C TYR A 170 -9.30 -0.44 1.35
N SER A 171 -9.53 -0.10 2.63
CA SER A 171 -9.67 1.28 3.09
C SER A 171 -8.95 1.48 4.42
N ASN A 172 -8.08 2.45 4.49
CA ASN A 172 -7.38 2.80 5.73
C ASN A 172 -8.27 3.46 6.80
N GLY A 173 -9.57 3.56 6.55
CA GLY A 173 -10.54 4.17 7.47
C GLY A 173 -10.33 5.65 7.75
N ALA A 174 -9.34 6.26 7.13
CA ALA A 174 -9.05 7.65 7.35
C ALA A 174 -10.11 8.51 6.65
N SER A 175 -10.95 9.16 7.43
CA SER A 175 -11.76 10.29 7.02
C SER A 175 -10.89 11.53 6.71
N CYS A 176 -9.80 11.32 5.99
CA CYS A 176 -8.85 12.37 5.70
C CYS A 176 -9.30 13.13 4.46
N PHE A 177 -9.41 14.45 4.57
CA PHE A 177 -9.73 15.38 3.47
C PHE A 177 -8.92 15.10 2.19
N GLY A 178 -7.70 14.55 2.32
CA GLY A 178 -6.86 14.15 1.21
C GLY A 178 -7.45 13.04 0.33
N ASN A 179 -8.19 12.10 0.89
CA ASN A 179 -8.84 11.04 0.12
C ASN A 179 -10.04 11.57 -0.69
N ILE A 180 -10.74 12.58 -0.17
CA ILE A 180 -11.89 13.19 -0.84
C ILE A 180 -11.47 13.98 -2.08
N VAL A 181 -10.30 14.62 -2.07
CA VAL A 181 -9.81 15.45 -3.19
C VAL A 181 -9.44 14.59 -4.41
N PHE A 182 -8.97 13.36 -4.21
CA PHE A 182 -8.62 12.47 -5.33
C PHE A 182 -9.83 11.75 -5.96
N LEU A 183 -10.98 11.76 -5.31
CA LEU A 183 -12.08 10.84 -5.61
C LEU A 183 -13.34 11.49 -6.18
N ALA A 184 -13.37 12.81 -6.29
CA ALA A 184 -14.50 13.52 -6.89
C ALA A 184 -14.03 14.68 -7.79
N PRO A 185 -13.45 14.42 -8.96
CA PRO A 185 -13.35 15.47 -9.95
C PRO A 185 -14.77 15.85 -10.38
N GLY A 186 -15.28 16.97 -9.87
CA GLY A 186 -16.51 17.58 -10.37
C GLY A 186 -17.67 17.79 -9.40
N LYS A 187 -17.58 17.41 -8.13
CA LYS A 187 -18.54 17.90 -7.13
C LYS A 187 -18.03 19.21 -6.51
N LYS A 188 -18.80 20.29 -6.70
CA LYS A 188 -18.65 21.52 -5.93
C LYS A 188 -18.74 21.16 -4.45
N SER A 189 -17.76 21.62 -3.66
CA SER A 189 -17.81 21.47 -2.21
C SER A 189 -19.06 22.14 -1.68
N ASN A 190 -19.75 21.52 -0.73
CA ASN A 190 -20.90 22.15 -0.01
C ASN A 190 -20.45 23.33 0.89
N TYR A 191 -19.26 23.85 0.69
CA TYR A 191 -18.73 25.02 1.40
C TYR A 191 -19.03 26.36 0.68
N ASP A 192 -19.68 26.34 -0.49
CA ASP A 192 -20.18 27.53 -1.16
C ASP A 192 -21.66 27.76 -0.82
N SER A 193 -21.96 27.90 0.46
CA SER A 193 -23.21 28.51 0.92
C SER A 193 -22.89 29.87 1.54
N PRO A 194 -23.61 30.93 1.14
CA PRO A 194 -23.34 32.30 1.57
C PRO A 194 -23.56 32.52 3.04
#